data_e89891eda2d943d71db9b5b3bf3dbe90
#
_entry.id   e89891eda2d943d71db9b5b3bf3dbe90
#
_cell.length_a   1.000
_cell.length_b   1.000
_cell.length_c   1.000
_cell.angle_alpha   90.00
_cell.angle_beta   90.00
_cell.angle_gamma   90.00
#
_symmetry.space_group_name_H-M   'P 1'
#
loop_
_entity.id
_entity.type
_entity.pdbx_description
1 polymer ?
#
loop_
_entity_poly.entity_id
_entity_poly.type
_entity_poly.pdbx_seq_one_letter_code
_entity_poly.pdbx_strand_id
1 'polypeptide(L)'
;KEEILSMYVSHAPFGGNVVGLDAAAWRYFGHSAEDLSWAESAMLAVLPNAPAMIHLSKGRKTLLSKRNRLLKQLLEEEIIDASTYELAVSEPLPDEPHPLPQIAPHLVSRFYQERNGLYTRSTIDRGIQTHIESLAERWSNEFNRSDIRNLAILVIDIPTNQVVAYCGNVHFDR
;
A
#
# COMPACT_ATOMS: atom_id res chain seq x y z
N LYS A 1 -21.65 -13.47 -4.40
CA LYS A 1 -21.35 -12.23 -5.15
C LYS A 1 -20.21 -11.46 -4.51
N GLU A 2 -20.22 -11.30 -3.18
CA GLU A 2 -19.17 -10.62 -2.40
C GLU A 2 -17.81 -11.33 -2.53
N GLU A 3 -17.80 -12.65 -2.49
CA GLU A 3 -16.61 -13.47 -2.65
C GLU A 3 -15.91 -13.26 -4.02
N ILE A 4 -16.71 -13.18 -5.09
CA ILE A 4 -16.21 -12.88 -6.44
C ILE A 4 -15.63 -11.46 -6.51
N LEU A 5 -16.30 -10.50 -5.88
CA LEU A 5 -15.83 -9.12 -5.82
C LEU A 5 -14.52 -9.02 -5.04
N SER A 6 -14.43 -9.68 -3.89
CA SER A 6 -13.21 -9.76 -3.08
C SER A 6 -12.04 -10.36 -3.86
N MET A 7 -12.28 -11.47 -4.57
CA MET A 7 -11.25 -12.08 -5.44
C MET A 7 -10.83 -11.14 -6.57
N TYR A 8 -11.80 -10.46 -7.21
CA TYR A 8 -11.49 -9.49 -8.26
C TYR A 8 -10.63 -8.34 -7.73
N VAL A 9 -11.03 -7.71 -6.64
CA VAL A 9 -10.34 -6.58 -6.03
C VAL A 9 -8.92 -6.96 -5.59
N SER A 10 -8.74 -8.19 -5.09
CA SER A 10 -7.42 -8.67 -4.66
C SER A 10 -6.46 -8.99 -5.82
N HIS A 11 -6.98 -9.21 -7.03
CA HIS A 11 -6.18 -9.65 -8.19
C HIS A 11 -6.27 -8.70 -9.40
N ALA A 12 -7.06 -7.64 -9.32
CA ALA A 12 -7.21 -6.68 -10.41
C ALA A 12 -5.87 -5.97 -10.68
N PRO A 13 -5.48 -5.81 -11.95
CA PRO A 13 -4.28 -5.05 -12.34
C PRO A 13 -4.61 -3.55 -12.35
N PHE A 14 -3.87 -2.78 -11.57
CA PHE A 14 -4.02 -1.33 -11.49
C PHE A 14 -2.93 -0.55 -12.26
N GLY A 15 -2.17 -1.23 -13.12
CA GLY A 15 -1.12 -0.65 -13.95
C GLY A 15 0.30 -1.01 -13.49
N GLY A 16 1.22 -1.18 -14.45
CA GLY A 16 2.57 -1.68 -14.17
C GLY A 16 2.52 -3.05 -13.48
N ASN A 17 3.27 -3.21 -12.41
CA ASN A 17 3.30 -4.43 -11.59
C ASN A 17 2.40 -4.34 -10.34
N VAL A 18 1.43 -3.42 -10.34
CA VAL A 18 0.54 -3.22 -9.20
C VAL A 18 -0.69 -4.13 -9.35
N VAL A 19 -0.82 -5.10 -8.46
CA VAL A 19 -1.91 -6.07 -8.41
C VAL A 19 -2.59 -6.00 -7.04
N GLY A 20 -3.90 -5.88 -7.04
CA GLY A 20 -4.72 -5.76 -5.83
C GLY A 20 -4.92 -4.32 -5.36
N LEU A 21 -6.09 -4.09 -4.74
CA LEU A 21 -6.53 -2.77 -4.30
C LEU A 21 -5.63 -2.17 -3.24
N ASP A 22 -5.20 -2.96 -2.25
CA ASP A 22 -4.34 -2.48 -1.16
C ASP A 22 -2.98 -1.98 -1.70
N ALA A 23 -2.36 -2.75 -2.61
CA ALA A 23 -1.13 -2.34 -3.26
C ALA A 23 -1.32 -1.07 -4.10
N ALA A 24 -2.48 -0.93 -4.76
CA ALA A 24 -2.81 0.23 -5.56
C ALA A 24 -3.05 1.47 -4.69
N ALA A 25 -3.76 1.35 -3.56
CA ALA A 25 -3.98 2.43 -2.61
C ALA A 25 -2.63 2.99 -2.09
N TRP A 26 -1.76 2.13 -1.60
CA TRP A 26 -0.42 2.52 -1.17
C TRP A 26 0.42 3.11 -2.31
N ARG A 27 0.35 2.51 -3.49
CA ARG A 27 1.17 2.96 -4.64
C ARG A 27 0.76 4.32 -5.16
N TYR A 28 -0.54 4.61 -5.22
CA TYR A 28 -1.05 5.84 -5.81
C TYR A 28 -1.31 6.94 -4.79
N PHE A 29 -1.67 6.60 -3.56
CA PHE A 29 -2.11 7.57 -2.55
C PHE A 29 -1.29 7.55 -1.26
N GLY A 30 -0.50 6.51 -1.00
CA GLY A 30 0.39 6.42 0.16
C GLY A 30 -0.30 6.05 1.47
N HIS A 31 -1.56 5.57 1.41
CA HIS A 31 -2.32 5.13 2.59
C HIS A 31 -3.13 3.85 2.33
N SER A 32 -3.80 3.33 3.36
CA SER A 32 -4.60 2.11 3.30
C SER A 32 -5.81 2.26 2.38
N ALA A 33 -6.26 1.14 1.79
CA ALA A 33 -7.49 1.09 1.02
C ALA A 33 -8.76 1.42 1.86
N GLU A 34 -8.69 1.26 3.18
CA GLU A 34 -9.78 1.60 4.11
C GLU A 34 -10.01 3.11 4.22
N ASP A 35 -8.98 3.92 3.92
CA ASP A 35 -8.99 5.38 4.05
C ASP A 35 -9.22 6.11 2.71
N LEU A 36 -9.56 5.37 1.64
CA LEU A 36 -9.73 5.95 0.30
C LEU A 36 -10.93 6.92 0.25
N SER A 37 -10.68 8.11 -0.31
CA SER A 37 -11.74 9.06 -0.65
C SER A 37 -12.62 8.53 -1.79
N TRP A 38 -13.77 9.19 -2.03
CA TRP A 38 -14.61 8.88 -3.19
C TRP A 38 -13.90 9.14 -4.53
N ALA A 39 -13.06 10.16 -4.59
CA ALA A 39 -12.27 10.48 -5.78
C ALA A 39 -11.20 9.41 -6.06
N GLU A 40 -10.50 8.96 -5.02
CA GLU A 40 -9.49 7.93 -5.08
C GLU A 40 -10.10 6.57 -5.43
N SER A 41 -11.19 6.19 -4.78
CA SER A 41 -11.96 4.97 -5.07
C SER A 41 -12.45 4.94 -6.51
N ALA A 42 -13.01 6.05 -6.99
CA ALA A 42 -13.46 6.17 -8.38
C ALA A 42 -12.29 6.12 -9.38
N MET A 43 -11.13 6.70 -9.03
CA MET A 43 -9.93 6.59 -9.85
C MET A 43 -9.47 5.13 -9.96
N LEU A 44 -9.37 4.40 -8.85
CA LEU A 44 -8.98 2.99 -8.88
C LEU A 44 -9.99 2.13 -9.63
N ALA A 45 -11.29 2.41 -9.50
CA ALA A 45 -12.34 1.66 -10.21
C ALA A 45 -12.24 1.77 -11.75
N VAL A 46 -11.72 2.88 -12.27
CA VAL A 46 -11.59 3.08 -13.74
C VAL A 46 -10.26 2.64 -14.32
N LEU A 47 -9.23 2.42 -13.47
CA LEU A 47 -7.88 2.03 -13.91
C LEU A 47 -7.80 0.66 -14.59
N PRO A 48 -8.44 -0.42 -14.09
CA PRO A 48 -8.35 -1.75 -14.68
C PRO A 48 -8.87 -1.83 -16.12
N ASN A 49 -9.76 -0.93 -16.51
CA ASN A 49 -10.36 -0.91 -17.85
C ASN A 49 -9.43 -0.40 -18.96
N ALA A 50 -8.27 0.17 -18.65
CA ALA A 50 -7.31 0.65 -19.65
C ALA A 50 -5.90 0.83 -19.07
N PRO A 51 -5.28 -0.21 -18.48
CA PRO A 51 -4.02 -0.08 -17.74
C PRO A 51 -2.83 0.39 -18.61
N ALA A 52 -2.85 0.09 -19.91
CA ALA A 52 -1.77 0.48 -20.82
C ALA A 52 -1.92 1.92 -21.37
N MET A 53 -3.13 2.47 -21.38
CA MET A 53 -3.42 3.80 -21.95
C MET A 53 -3.54 4.89 -20.89
N ILE A 54 -3.71 4.52 -19.63
CA ILE A 54 -3.94 5.44 -18.52
C ILE A 54 -2.82 5.27 -17.51
N HIS A 55 -1.70 5.88 -17.82
CA HIS A 55 -0.60 6.04 -16.87
C HIS A 55 -0.67 7.44 -16.25
N LEU A 56 -0.27 7.60 -14.97
CA LEU A 56 -0.21 8.92 -14.32
C LEU A 56 0.60 9.94 -15.11
N SER A 57 1.61 9.50 -15.87
CA SER A 57 2.42 10.36 -16.74
C SER A 57 1.82 10.61 -18.12
N LYS A 58 0.99 9.70 -18.63
CA LYS A 58 0.36 9.81 -19.96
C LYS A 58 -1.13 9.52 -19.84
N GLY A 59 -1.97 10.45 -20.27
CA GLY A 59 -3.42 10.25 -20.23
C GLY A 59 -4.13 10.76 -18.99
N ARG A 60 -3.50 11.62 -18.16
CA ARG A 60 -4.13 12.26 -16.97
C ARG A 60 -5.49 12.86 -17.26
N LYS A 61 -5.62 13.57 -18.38
CA LYS A 61 -6.92 14.17 -18.80
C LYS A 61 -7.99 13.12 -19.03
N THR A 62 -7.64 12.00 -19.66
CA THR A 62 -8.56 10.89 -19.91
C THR A 62 -8.94 10.19 -18.61
N LEU A 63 -7.98 9.99 -17.71
CA LEU A 63 -8.22 9.41 -16.38
C LEU A 63 -9.16 10.30 -15.56
N LEU A 64 -8.88 11.62 -15.51
CA LEU A 64 -9.72 12.58 -14.83
C LEU A 64 -11.15 12.59 -15.37
N SER A 65 -11.31 12.59 -16.70
CA SER A 65 -12.61 12.55 -17.35
C SER A 65 -13.39 11.26 -16.99
N LYS A 66 -12.73 10.10 -17.00
CA LYS A 66 -13.37 8.82 -16.63
C LYS A 66 -13.76 8.79 -15.15
N ARG A 67 -12.87 9.25 -14.25
CA ARG A 67 -13.15 9.37 -12.82
C ARG A 67 -14.37 10.27 -12.59
N ASN A 68 -14.36 11.46 -13.14
CA ASN A 68 -15.43 12.43 -12.94
C ASN A 68 -16.75 11.96 -13.56
N ARG A 69 -16.70 11.20 -14.66
CA ARG A 69 -17.89 10.56 -15.24
C ARG A 69 -18.48 9.51 -14.29
N LEU A 70 -17.63 8.68 -13.65
CA LEU A 70 -18.09 7.71 -12.66
C LEU A 70 -18.69 8.40 -11.44
N LEU A 71 -18.03 9.45 -10.91
CA LEU A 71 -18.54 10.24 -9.78
C LEU A 71 -19.91 10.87 -10.11
N LYS A 72 -20.09 11.38 -11.34
CA LYS A 72 -21.38 11.91 -11.78
C LYS A 72 -22.47 10.83 -11.82
N GLN A 73 -22.12 9.63 -12.27
CA GLN A 73 -23.03 8.49 -12.27
C GLN A 73 -23.45 8.09 -10.85
N LEU A 74 -22.51 8.09 -9.89
CA LEU A 74 -22.81 7.82 -8.49
C LEU A 74 -23.75 8.87 -7.88
N LEU A 75 -23.62 10.13 -8.28
CA LEU A 75 -24.55 11.19 -7.90
C LEU A 75 -25.93 11.01 -8.52
N GLU A 76 -26.01 10.67 -9.81
CA GLU A 76 -27.27 10.42 -10.52
C GLU A 76 -28.03 9.19 -9.95
N GLU A 77 -27.29 8.21 -9.42
CA GLU A 77 -27.84 7.00 -8.75
C GLU A 77 -28.06 7.23 -7.23
N GLU A 78 -27.91 8.46 -6.73
CA GLU A 78 -28.11 8.83 -5.32
C GLU A 78 -27.22 8.03 -4.32
N ILE A 79 -26.08 7.50 -4.78
CA ILE A 79 -25.10 6.79 -3.94
C ILE A 79 -24.26 7.79 -3.14
N ILE A 80 -23.97 8.94 -3.73
CA ILE A 80 -23.32 10.08 -3.07
C ILE A 80 -24.21 11.33 -3.21
N ASP A 81 -24.10 12.24 -2.23
CA ASP A 81 -24.80 13.52 -2.30
C ASP A 81 -24.02 14.56 -3.11
N ALA A 82 -24.66 15.72 -3.37
CA ALA A 82 -24.08 16.80 -4.18
C ALA A 82 -22.80 17.38 -3.54
N SER A 83 -22.76 17.49 -2.22
CA SER A 83 -21.58 18.03 -1.51
C SER A 83 -20.40 17.10 -1.60
N THR A 84 -20.61 15.80 -1.45
CA THR A 84 -19.59 14.76 -1.64
C THR A 84 -19.08 14.73 -3.08
N TYR A 85 -19.97 14.87 -4.05
CA TYR A 85 -19.59 14.95 -5.46
C TYR A 85 -18.70 16.15 -5.77
N GLU A 86 -19.06 17.33 -5.29
CA GLU A 86 -18.27 18.56 -5.50
C GLU A 86 -16.87 18.42 -4.89
N LEU A 87 -16.77 17.92 -3.67
CA LEU A 87 -15.48 17.65 -3.03
C LEU A 87 -14.64 16.63 -3.83
N ALA A 88 -15.24 15.52 -4.22
CA ALA A 88 -14.55 14.46 -4.97
C ALA A 88 -14.07 14.92 -6.35
N VAL A 89 -14.83 15.75 -7.04
CA VAL A 89 -14.41 16.30 -8.35
C VAL A 89 -13.29 17.31 -8.20
N SER A 90 -13.27 18.10 -7.11
CA SER A 90 -12.22 19.09 -6.83
C SER A 90 -10.88 18.47 -6.46
N GLU A 91 -10.86 17.23 -6.01
CA GLU A 91 -9.66 16.50 -5.61
C GLU A 91 -8.75 16.21 -6.82
N PRO A 92 -7.45 16.57 -6.75
CA PRO A 92 -6.52 16.34 -7.84
C PRO A 92 -6.20 14.86 -8.02
N LEU A 93 -5.73 14.49 -9.21
CA LEU A 93 -5.10 13.17 -9.40
C LEU A 93 -3.71 13.18 -8.75
N PRO A 94 -3.23 12.05 -8.21
CA PRO A 94 -1.89 11.93 -7.66
C PRO A 94 -0.85 12.26 -8.72
N ASP A 95 0.26 12.88 -8.32
CA ASP A 95 1.32 13.30 -9.26
C ASP A 95 2.26 12.16 -9.59
N GLU A 96 2.87 11.54 -8.58
CA GLU A 96 3.83 10.44 -8.74
C GLU A 96 3.45 9.25 -7.85
N PRO A 97 3.75 8.03 -8.29
CA PRO A 97 3.51 6.84 -7.49
C PRO A 97 4.42 6.81 -6.25
N HIS A 98 3.84 6.61 -5.08
CA HIS A 98 4.57 6.42 -3.83
C HIS A 98 5.35 5.10 -3.83
N PRO A 99 6.51 5.02 -3.18
CA PRO A 99 7.15 3.75 -2.92
C PRO A 99 6.24 2.89 -2.02
N LEU A 100 6.15 1.60 -2.33
CA LEU A 100 5.44 0.68 -1.43
C LEU A 100 6.16 0.61 -0.08
N PRO A 101 5.43 0.54 1.04
CA PRO A 101 6.03 0.39 2.35
C PRO A 101 6.93 -0.85 2.40
N GLN A 102 8.17 -0.68 2.80
CA GLN A 102 9.12 -1.78 3.02
C GLN A 102 9.36 -1.94 4.53
N ILE A 103 8.32 -2.36 5.24
CA ILE A 103 8.37 -2.59 6.68
C ILE A 103 8.66 -4.07 6.92
N ALA A 104 9.65 -4.37 7.76
CA ALA A 104 10.08 -5.72 8.10
C ALA A 104 10.31 -6.65 6.88
N PRO A 105 11.16 -6.27 5.90
CA PRO A 105 11.27 -7.01 4.62
C PRO A 105 11.70 -8.47 4.79
N HIS A 106 12.52 -8.80 5.79
CA HIS A 106 12.89 -10.17 6.10
C HIS A 106 11.71 -11.02 6.58
N LEU A 107 10.77 -10.42 7.34
CA LEU A 107 9.56 -11.10 7.79
C LEU A 107 8.62 -11.34 6.61
N VAL A 108 8.47 -10.36 5.72
CA VAL A 108 7.68 -10.51 4.48
C VAL A 108 8.25 -11.63 3.61
N SER A 109 9.56 -11.66 3.40
CA SER A 109 10.22 -12.72 2.63
C SER A 109 9.99 -14.11 3.24
N ARG A 110 10.10 -14.22 4.56
CA ARG A 110 9.82 -15.45 5.29
C ARG A 110 8.37 -15.91 5.11
N PHE A 111 7.41 -15.03 5.29
CA PHE A 111 5.99 -15.36 5.10
C PHE A 111 5.66 -15.72 3.66
N TYR A 112 6.30 -15.06 2.70
CA TYR A 112 6.14 -15.41 1.30
C TYR A 112 6.58 -16.85 1.02
N GLN A 113 7.72 -17.28 1.57
CA GLN A 113 8.21 -18.66 1.43
C GLN A 113 7.33 -19.67 2.15
N GLU A 114 6.90 -19.36 3.38
CA GLU A 114 6.12 -20.28 4.22
C GLU A 114 4.65 -20.39 3.77
N ARG A 115 4.09 -19.35 3.15
CA ARG A 115 2.65 -19.23 2.85
C ARG A 115 2.32 -18.95 1.38
N ASN A 116 3.28 -19.09 0.46
CA ASN A 116 3.07 -18.89 -0.99
C ASN A 116 2.41 -17.53 -1.34
N GLY A 117 2.74 -16.45 -0.65
CA GLY A 117 2.20 -15.13 -0.91
C GLY A 117 0.74 -14.92 -0.47
N LEU A 118 0.17 -15.83 0.32
CA LEU A 118 -1.17 -15.65 0.89
C LEU A 118 -1.20 -14.47 1.87
N TYR A 119 -2.35 -13.80 1.92
CA TYR A 119 -2.59 -12.74 2.91
C TYR A 119 -2.26 -13.25 4.32
N THR A 120 -1.40 -12.52 5.02
CA THR A 120 -0.94 -12.89 6.35
C THR A 120 -1.05 -11.69 7.28
N ARG A 121 -1.89 -11.81 8.30
CA ARG A 121 -1.95 -10.84 9.39
C ARG A 121 -0.83 -11.12 10.37
N SER A 122 -0.04 -10.10 10.70
CA SER A 122 1.03 -10.18 11.69
C SER A 122 0.66 -9.44 12.98
N THR A 123 1.45 -9.64 14.01
CA THR A 123 1.37 -8.94 15.31
C THR A 123 2.33 -7.76 15.39
N ILE A 124 2.98 -7.41 14.27
CA ILE A 124 3.92 -6.29 14.22
C ILE A 124 3.20 -4.98 14.44
N ASP A 125 3.66 -4.21 15.42
CA ASP A 125 3.25 -2.83 15.62
C ASP A 125 4.07 -1.92 14.71
N ARG A 126 3.38 -1.13 13.88
CA ARG A 126 4.04 -0.27 12.88
C ARG A 126 4.96 0.78 13.52
N GLY A 127 4.53 1.38 14.63
CA GLY A 127 5.30 2.43 15.32
C GLY A 127 6.58 1.86 15.93
N ILE A 128 6.47 0.74 16.64
CA ILE A 128 7.61 0.04 17.24
C ILE A 128 8.56 -0.44 16.14
N GLN A 129 8.04 -1.04 15.07
CA GLN A 129 8.85 -1.53 13.95
C GLN A 129 9.66 -0.41 13.30
N THR A 130 9.02 0.71 12.95
CA THR A 130 9.71 1.86 12.34
C THR A 130 10.80 2.42 13.25
N HIS A 131 10.53 2.48 14.56
CA HIS A 131 11.52 2.93 15.53
C HIS A 131 12.72 1.97 15.61
N ILE A 132 12.47 0.67 15.66
CA ILE A 132 13.52 -0.36 15.70
C ILE A 132 14.36 -0.36 14.41
N GLU A 133 13.77 -0.16 13.25
CA GLU A 133 14.51 -0.05 11.99
C GLU A 133 15.46 1.15 11.99
N SER A 134 14.99 2.30 12.46
CA SER A 134 15.85 3.49 12.59
C SER A 134 16.98 3.32 13.60
N LEU A 135 16.72 2.62 14.70
CA LEU A 135 17.74 2.25 15.68
C LEU A 135 18.77 1.28 15.08
N ALA A 136 18.29 0.24 14.37
CA ALA A 136 19.13 -0.75 13.74
C ALA A 136 20.08 -0.12 12.71
N GLU A 137 19.59 0.79 11.88
CA GLU A 137 20.41 1.53 10.90
C GLU A 137 21.49 2.37 11.59
N ARG A 138 21.14 3.11 12.64
CA ARG A 138 22.09 3.90 13.39
C ARG A 138 23.19 3.05 14.03
N TRP A 139 22.83 1.95 14.69
CA TRP A 139 23.80 1.06 15.33
C TRP A 139 24.62 0.27 14.30
N SER A 140 24.05 -0.12 13.17
CA SER A 140 24.79 -0.76 12.08
C SER A 140 25.93 0.13 11.58
N ASN A 141 25.70 1.43 11.42
CA ASN A 141 26.72 2.38 11.01
C ASN A 141 27.85 2.49 12.05
N GLU A 142 27.55 2.40 13.34
CA GLU A 142 28.56 2.38 14.40
C GLU A 142 29.33 1.06 14.43
N PHE A 143 28.64 -0.07 14.35
CA PHE A 143 29.24 -1.41 14.38
C PHE A 143 30.07 -1.74 13.14
N ASN A 144 29.75 -1.16 11.99
CA ASN A 144 30.57 -1.28 10.77
C ASN A 144 32.01 -0.80 10.97
N ARG A 145 32.27 0.14 11.88
CA ARG A 145 33.62 0.59 12.24
C ARG A 145 34.45 -0.50 12.95
N SER A 146 33.78 -1.50 13.49
CA SER A 146 34.35 -2.67 14.18
C SER A 146 34.19 -3.95 13.39
N ASP A 147 33.93 -3.87 12.06
CA ASP A 147 33.70 -5.01 11.16
C ASP A 147 32.49 -5.90 11.52
N ILE A 148 31.56 -5.41 12.36
CA ILE A 148 30.30 -6.09 12.65
C ILE A 148 29.28 -5.65 11.61
N ARG A 149 28.90 -6.58 10.71
CA ARG A 149 28.08 -6.29 9.52
C ARG A 149 26.64 -6.75 9.62
N ASN A 150 26.32 -7.57 10.60
CA ASN A 150 24.98 -8.14 10.78
C ASN A 150 24.40 -7.72 12.13
N LEU A 151 23.16 -7.31 12.11
CA LEU A 151 22.39 -6.91 13.29
C LEU A 151 20.97 -7.45 13.15
N ALA A 152 20.50 -8.15 14.18
CA ALA A 152 19.11 -8.58 14.25
C ALA A 152 18.48 -8.09 15.55
N ILE A 153 17.21 -7.66 15.47
CA ILE A 153 16.44 -7.20 16.63
C ILE A 153 15.08 -7.89 16.61
N LEU A 154 14.71 -8.43 17.76
CA LEU A 154 13.39 -9.01 18.01
C LEU A 154 12.80 -8.36 19.26
N VAL A 155 11.60 -7.80 19.13
CA VAL A 155 10.86 -7.23 20.27
C VAL A 155 9.62 -8.08 20.52
N ILE A 156 9.47 -8.52 21.77
CA ILE A 156 8.37 -9.37 22.22
C ILE A 156 7.60 -8.63 23.31
N ASP A 157 6.29 -8.54 23.16
CA ASP A 157 5.39 -8.07 24.21
C ASP A 157 5.20 -9.19 25.24
N ILE A 158 5.66 -8.97 26.46
CA ILE A 158 5.67 -10.00 27.53
C ILE A 158 4.24 -10.43 27.92
N PRO A 159 3.27 -9.52 28.11
CA PRO A 159 1.92 -9.90 28.48
C PRO A 159 1.22 -10.80 27.48
N THR A 160 1.40 -10.52 26.17
CA THR A 160 0.72 -11.25 25.10
C THR A 160 1.59 -12.38 24.48
N ASN A 161 2.88 -12.38 24.80
CA ASN A 161 3.89 -13.26 24.20
C ASN A 161 3.93 -13.17 22.66
N GLN A 162 3.67 -11.97 22.13
CA GLN A 162 3.64 -11.69 20.69
C GLN A 162 4.88 -10.92 20.25
N VAL A 163 5.35 -11.23 19.05
CA VAL A 163 6.42 -10.45 18.40
C VAL A 163 5.80 -9.17 17.85
N VAL A 164 6.24 -8.02 18.37
CA VAL A 164 5.73 -6.70 17.98
C VAL A 164 6.70 -5.93 17.08
N ALA A 165 7.98 -6.36 16.98
CA ALA A 165 8.90 -5.88 15.96
C ALA A 165 9.92 -6.95 15.58
N TYR A 166 10.31 -6.95 14.30
CA TYR A 166 11.22 -7.94 13.72
C TYR A 166 12.15 -7.27 12.71
N CYS A 167 13.44 -7.22 13.02
CA CYS A 167 14.49 -6.80 12.11
C CYS A 167 15.48 -7.96 11.93
N GLY A 168 15.48 -8.58 10.75
CA GLY A 168 16.34 -9.71 10.44
C GLY A 168 17.77 -9.31 10.07
N ASN A 169 17.92 -8.14 9.44
CA ASN A 169 19.18 -7.45 9.17
C ASN A 169 18.87 -6.01 8.73
N VAL A 170 19.87 -5.13 8.75
CA VAL A 170 19.70 -3.71 8.37
C VAL A 170 19.65 -3.53 6.86
N HIS A 171 20.40 -4.35 6.12
CA HIS A 171 20.44 -4.30 4.66
C HIS A 171 19.84 -5.57 4.08
N PHE A 172 18.62 -5.46 3.53
CA PHE A 172 17.92 -6.60 2.95
C PHE A 172 18.59 -7.15 1.70
N ASP A 173 19.23 -6.28 0.92
CA ASP A 173 19.80 -6.61 -0.40
C ASP A 173 21.28 -7.01 -0.36
N ARG A 174 21.82 -7.36 0.81
CA ARG A 174 23.24 -7.75 0.96
C ARG A 174 23.40 -9.13 1.54
#